data_649e5dc58f548200f031bb70b6f7c6e7
#
_entry.id   649e5dc58f548200f031bb70b6f7c6e7
#
_cell.length_a   1.000
_cell.length_b   1.000
_cell.length_c   1.000
_cell.angle_alpha   90.00
_cell.angle_beta   90.00
_cell.angle_gamma   90.00
#
_symmetry.space_group_name_H-M   'P 1'
#
loop_
_entity.id
_entity.type
_entity.pdbx_description
1 polymer ?
#
loop_
_entity_poly.entity_id
_entity_poly.type
_entity_poly.pdbx_seq_one_letter_code
_entity_poly.pdbx_strand_id
1 'polypeptide(L)'
;MRSDSRAAQVVALAAEQWGVVTSRQARAVTSVSVQQLKRMVDSGVLERLHHGLYRLARMPEDVHLEERVAWLALDPDVVVWERLDQLVPTGVLSHRTAAGLHGLGDLDADVVELTAIRRIRLSLPGVIVHRGVLSREDWQLVDGLPVTTPARTIADLAAAGTDAGHLASVVRDALTRGLATVEEVVAVLSPYAFEYGHRALDGQGFLEVLISQAGVPATTLAVADLARKNTTTTDTAATGAAPDAGQLSVAALMKAVTESPQARDALLRSLAAALGQSTATASGSETTDADPGAAGPAHQGADGTSKTGSDQPAPSRRSAKTADR
;
A
#
# COMPACT_ATOMS: atom_id res chain seq x y z
N MET A 1 -12.29 34.07 -29.24
CA MET A 1 -10.84 33.84 -29.40
C MET A 1 -10.01 33.92 -28.14
N ARG A 2 -10.00 34.98 -27.29
CA ARG A 2 -9.18 35.00 -26.06
C ARG A 2 -9.69 34.07 -24.95
N SER A 3 -11.00 33.81 -24.87
CA SER A 3 -11.61 32.89 -23.86
C SER A 3 -11.26 31.45 -24.15
N ASP A 4 -11.31 31.04 -25.43
CA ASP A 4 -11.01 29.66 -25.86
C ASP A 4 -9.53 29.32 -25.67
N SER A 5 -8.64 30.30 -25.87
CA SER A 5 -7.21 30.14 -25.59
C SER A 5 -6.94 29.87 -24.09
N ARG A 6 -7.65 30.54 -23.17
CA ARG A 6 -7.47 30.31 -21.72
C ARG A 6 -8.05 28.96 -21.29
N ALA A 7 -9.19 28.54 -21.83
CA ALA A 7 -9.73 27.23 -21.56
C ALA A 7 -8.77 26.10 -22.01
N ALA A 8 -8.17 26.26 -23.21
CA ALA A 8 -7.15 25.32 -23.68
C ALA A 8 -5.92 25.27 -22.76
N GLN A 9 -5.48 26.42 -22.22
CA GLN A 9 -4.38 26.48 -21.27
C GLN A 9 -4.71 25.77 -19.95
N VAL A 10 -5.95 25.89 -19.45
CA VAL A 10 -6.39 25.15 -18.26
C VAL A 10 -6.40 23.64 -18.52
N VAL A 11 -6.85 23.22 -19.71
CA VAL A 11 -6.84 21.80 -20.11
C VAL A 11 -5.40 21.27 -20.18
N ALA A 12 -4.49 22.05 -20.80
CA ALA A 12 -3.07 21.67 -20.88
C ALA A 12 -2.46 21.54 -19.47
N LEU A 13 -2.67 22.55 -18.60
CA LEU A 13 -2.19 22.53 -17.22
C LEU A 13 -2.72 21.32 -16.45
N ALA A 14 -4.02 21.02 -16.58
CA ALA A 14 -4.60 19.87 -15.92
C ALA A 14 -4.02 18.54 -16.45
N ALA A 15 -3.83 18.43 -17.78
CA ALA A 15 -3.27 17.22 -18.40
C ALA A 15 -1.85 16.92 -17.90
N GLU A 16 -1.05 17.94 -17.61
CA GLU A 16 0.30 17.80 -17.03
C GLU A 16 0.26 17.40 -15.53
N GLN A 17 -0.90 17.49 -14.89
CA GLN A 17 -1.12 17.20 -13.47
C GLN A 17 -2.15 16.08 -13.26
N TRP A 18 -2.01 14.94 -13.93
CA TRP A 18 -2.90 13.78 -13.81
C TRP A 18 -4.37 14.09 -14.17
N GLY A 19 -4.62 15.10 -14.97
CA GLY A 19 -5.97 15.53 -15.30
C GLY A 19 -6.64 16.40 -14.23
N VAL A 20 -5.94 16.77 -13.16
CA VAL A 20 -6.49 17.53 -12.02
C VAL A 20 -5.88 18.92 -11.96
N VAL A 21 -6.68 19.92 -11.61
CA VAL A 21 -6.22 21.31 -11.46
C VAL A 21 -6.94 21.99 -10.33
N THR A 22 -6.24 22.86 -9.60
CA THR A 22 -6.88 23.72 -8.62
C THR A 22 -7.34 25.05 -9.25
N SER A 23 -8.36 25.67 -8.68
CA SER A 23 -8.81 27.00 -9.11
C SER A 23 -7.73 28.08 -8.95
N ARG A 24 -6.82 27.90 -8.00
CA ARG A 24 -5.71 28.83 -7.74
C ARG A 24 -4.62 28.69 -8.78
N GLN A 25 -4.19 27.47 -9.10
CA GLN A 25 -3.26 27.17 -10.19
C GLN A 25 -3.80 27.70 -11.54
N ALA A 26 -5.05 27.35 -11.87
CA ALA A 26 -5.69 27.79 -13.09
C ALA A 26 -5.69 29.32 -13.20
N ARG A 27 -5.96 30.04 -12.12
CA ARG A 27 -5.91 31.51 -12.09
C ARG A 27 -4.49 32.04 -12.24
N ALA A 28 -3.54 31.47 -11.50
CA ALA A 28 -2.16 31.94 -11.51
C ALA A 28 -1.50 31.76 -12.89
N VAL A 29 -1.65 30.56 -13.49
CA VAL A 29 -0.98 30.20 -14.74
C VAL A 29 -1.71 30.77 -15.98
N THR A 30 -3.06 30.72 -15.99
CA THR A 30 -3.83 31.04 -17.22
C THR A 30 -4.66 32.32 -17.13
N SER A 31 -4.67 32.97 -15.95
CA SER A 31 -5.53 34.16 -15.68
C SER A 31 -7.02 33.90 -15.92
N VAL A 32 -7.47 32.64 -15.79
CA VAL A 32 -8.86 32.26 -15.91
C VAL A 32 -9.66 32.71 -14.68
N SER A 33 -10.87 33.21 -14.88
CA SER A 33 -11.75 33.63 -13.80
C SER A 33 -12.57 32.42 -13.24
N VAL A 34 -13.08 32.55 -12.02
CA VAL A 34 -13.99 31.55 -11.42
C VAL A 34 -15.23 31.31 -12.29
N GLN A 35 -15.75 32.38 -12.94
CA GLN A 35 -16.89 32.26 -13.86
C GLN A 35 -16.55 31.46 -15.12
N GLN A 36 -15.33 31.59 -15.62
CA GLN A 36 -14.85 30.81 -16.76
C GLN A 36 -14.68 29.34 -16.37
N LEU A 37 -14.10 29.04 -15.19
CA LEU A 37 -14.04 27.66 -14.66
C LEU A 37 -15.44 27.05 -14.50
N LYS A 38 -16.41 27.84 -14.00
CA LYS A 38 -17.81 27.39 -13.94
C LYS A 38 -18.37 27.04 -15.32
N ARG A 39 -18.14 27.89 -16.34
CA ARG A 39 -18.58 27.60 -17.71
C ARG A 39 -17.92 26.33 -18.27
N MET A 40 -16.66 26.06 -17.94
CA MET A 40 -15.98 24.82 -18.35
C MET A 40 -16.62 23.60 -17.68
N VAL A 41 -17.10 23.72 -16.44
CA VAL A 41 -17.88 22.67 -15.78
C VAL A 41 -19.26 22.51 -16.45
N ASP A 42 -19.98 23.61 -16.67
CA ASP A 42 -21.31 23.61 -17.29
C ASP A 42 -21.27 23.05 -18.73
N SER A 43 -20.16 23.20 -19.45
CA SER A 43 -19.92 22.65 -20.79
C SER A 43 -19.36 21.23 -20.81
N GLY A 44 -19.12 20.60 -19.65
CA GLY A 44 -18.59 19.23 -19.56
C GLY A 44 -17.13 19.07 -19.96
N VAL A 45 -16.34 20.16 -19.94
CA VAL A 45 -14.87 20.12 -20.12
C VAL A 45 -14.17 19.73 -18.81
N LEU A 46 -14.66 20.30 -17.72
CA LEU A 46 -14.20 20.01 -16.37
C LEU A 46 -15.32 19.38 -15.55
N GLU A 47 -14.95 18.59 -14.59
CA GLU A 47 -15.81 18.11 -13.50
C GLU A 47 -15.28 18.68 -12.19
N ARG A 48 -16.17 19.15 -11.33
CA ARG A 48 -15.81 19.66 -10.01
C ARG A 48 -15.80 18.51 -9.02
N LEU A 49 -14.62 18.16 -8.48
CA LEU A 49 -14.49 17.14 -7.44
C LEU A 49 -14.82 17.70 -6.05
N HIS A 50 -14.16 18.82 -5.70
CA HIS A 50 -14.34 19.51 -4.43
C HIS A 50 -14.31 21.02 -4.63
N HIS A 51 -14.43 21.77 -3.53
CA HIS A 51 -14.29 23.22 -3.60
C HIS A 51 -12.89 23.62 -4.08
N GLY A 52 -12.81 24.24 -5.25
CA GLY A 52 -11.56 24.67 -5.86
C GLY A 52 -10.71 23.57 -6.51
N LEU A 53 -11.21 22.36 -6.62
CA LEU A 53 -10.54 21.21 -7.23
C LEU A 53 -11.39 20.68 -8.39
N TYR A 54 -10.77 20.55 -9.55
CA TYR A 54 -11.40 20.15 -10.80
C TYR A 54 -10.60 19.08 -11.50
N ARG A 55 -11.28 18.19 -12.23
CA ARG A 55 -10.63 17.24 -13.14
C ARG A 55 -11.13 17.43 -14.58
N LEU A 56 -10.38 16.94 -15.54
CA LEU A 56 -10.82 16.81 -16.92
C LEU A 56 -11.90 15.72 -17.01
N ALA A 57 -13.11 16.11 -17.48
CA ALA A 57 -14.28 15.22 -17.46
C ALA A 57 -14.14 13.98 -18.36
N ARG A 58 -13.21 13.97 -19.33
CA ARG A 58 -13.01 12.87 -20.28
C ARG A 58 -11.71 12.10 -20.06
N MET A 59 -11.05 12.32 -18.92
CA MET A 59 -9.90 11.48 -18.53
C MET A 59 -10.39 10.13 -18.06
N PRO A 60 -9.64 9.04 -18.36
CA PRO A 60 -9.90 7.73 -17.76
C PRO A 60 -9.97 7.81 -16.24
N GLU A 61 -10.67 6.87 -15.63
CA GLU A 61 -10.63 6.73 -14.17
C GLU A 61 -9.20 6.44 -13.72
N ASP A 62 -8.78 7.19 -12.73
CA ASP A 62 -7.46 7.08 -12.14
C ASP A 62 -7.61 6.41 -10.78
N VAL A 63 -6.93 5.30 -10.57
CA VAL A 63 -6.99 4.52 -9.32
C VAL A 63 -6.46 5.30 -8.11
N HIS A 64 -5.64 6.33 -8.36
CA HIS A 64 -5.05 7.19 -7.33
C HIS A 64 -5.62 8.62 -7.36
N LEU A 65 -6.85 8.78 -7.85
CA LEU A 65 -7.46 10.10 -7.98
C LEU A 65 -7.61 10.80 -6.62
N GLU A 66 -8.00 10.08 -5.59
CA GLU A 66 -8.22 10.63 -4.25
C GLU A 66 -6.91 11.12 -3.62
N GLU A 67 -5.83 10.35 -3.75
CA GLU A 67 -4.49 10.70 -3.28
C GLU A 67 -3.94 11.93 -4.01
N ARG A 68 -4.12 12.01 -5.33
CA ARG A 68 -3.71 13.15 -6.16
C ARG A 68 -4.46 14.41 -5.79
N VAL A 69 -5.77 14.30 -5.60
CA VAL A 69 -6.63 15.40 -5.15
C VAL A 69 -6.24 15.88 -3.75
N ALA A 70 -6.05 14.96 -2.81
CA ALA A 70 -5.64 15.26 -1.45
C ALA A 70 -4.27 15.95 -1.42
N TRP A 71 -3.30 15.43 -2.20
CA TRP A 71 -1.97 16.02 -2.27
C TRP A 71 -1.97 17.41 -2.90
N LEU A 72 -2.72 17.63 -3.99
CA LEU A 72 -2.89 18.96 -4.60
C LEU A 72 -3.55 19.95 -3.64
N ALA A 73 -4.50 19.50 -2.86
CA ALA A 73 -5.22 20.33 -1.91
C ALA A 73 -4.35 20.86 -0.75
N LEU A 74 -3.21 20.21 -0.44
CA LEU A 74 -2.27 20.69 0.59
C LEU A 74 -1.62 22.02 0.22
N ASP A 75 -1.34 22.24 -1.07
CA ASP A 75 -0.72 23.46 -1.58
C ASP A 75 -1.33 23.83 -2.94
N PRO A 76 -2.53 24.38 -2.92
CA PRO A 76 -3.31 24.57 -4.14
C PRO A 76 -2.81 25.71 -5.05
N ASP A 77 -1.80 26.45 -4.63
CA ASP A 77 -1.23 27.55 -5.41
C ASP A 77 -0.08 27.11 -6.31
N VAL A 78 0.65 26.05 -5.90
CA VAL A 78 1.89 25.60 -6.53
C VAL A 78 1.60 24.39 -7.42
N VAL A 79 2.14 24.38 -8.63
CA VAL A 79 1.98 23.28 -9.60
C VAL A 79 2.82 22.05 -9.20
N VAL A 80 2.43 20.88 -9.71
CA VAL A 80 3.01 19.60 -9.31
C VAL A 80 4.54 19.57 -9.45
N TRP A 81 5.06 19.95 -10.61
CA TRP A 81 6.49 19.89 -10.89
C TRP A 81 7.32 20.81 -9.99
N GLU A 82 6.84 22.02 -9.68
CA GLU A 82 7.53 22.93 -8.76
C GLU A 82 7.57 22.38 -7.32
N ARG A 83 6.53 21.64 -6.93
CA ARG A 83 6.49 20.99 -5.61
C ARG A 83 7.42 19.77 -5.53
N LEU A 84 7.50 18.99 -6.60
CA LEU A 84 8.35 17.81 -6.67
C LEU A 84 9.84 18.15 -6.78
N ASP A 85 10.18 19.33 -7.30
CA ASP A 85 11.55 19.86 -7.33
C ASP A 85 12.06 20.30 -5.95
N GLN A 86 11.18 20.42 -4.94
CA GLN A 86 11.59 20.75 -3.58
C GLN A 86 12.31 19.58 -2.93
N LEU A 87 13.30 19.86 -2.08
CA LEU A 87 14.02 18.84 -1.31
C LEU A 87 13.07 17.95 -0.51
N VAL A 88 12.04 18.56 0.09
CA VAL A 88 10.90 17.89 0.70
C VAL A 88 9.64 18.62 0.24
N PRO A 89 8.69 17.92 -0.42
CA PRO A 89 7.43 18.51 -0.85
C PRO A 89 6.61 19.00 0.33
N THR A 90 5.62 19.84 0.07
CA THR A 90 4.71 20.39 1.11
C THR A 90 4.05 19.30 1.96
N GLY A 91 3.87 18.11 1.40
CA GLY A 91 3.42 16.91 2.11
C GLY A 91 3.72 15.66 1.30
N VAL A 92 3.76 14.53 1.97
CA VAL A 92 4.10 13.21 1.44
C VAL A 92 3.00 12.22 1.88
N LEU A 93 2.51 11.39 0.97
CA LEU A 93 1.58 10.31 1.32
C LEU A 93 2.26 9.34 2.29
N SER A 94 1.57 8.94 3.34
CA SER A 94 2.18 8.24 4.48
C SER A 94 1.24 7.21 5.11
N HIS A 95 1.68 6.51 6.14
CA HIS A 95 0.88 5.57 6.93
C HIS A 95 0.20 4.51 6.06
N ARG A 96 -1.13 4.30 6.21
CA ARG A 96 -1.88 3.27 5.48
C ARG A 96 -1.95 3.55 3.99
N THR A 97 -2.08 4.81 3.60
CA THR A 97 -2.06 5.19 2.18
C THR A 97 -0.74 4.83 1.51
N ALA A 98 0.39 5.12 2.17
CA ALA A 98 1.70 4.74 1.65
C ALA A 98 1.87 3.21 1.61
N ALA A 99 1.39 2.48 2.62
CA ALA A 99 1.40 1.02 2.61
C ALA A 99 0.61 0.47 1.41
N GLY A 100 -0.59 0.99 1.15
CA GLY A 100 -1.41 0.61 -0.01
C GLY A 100 -0.72 0.91 -1.35
N LEU A 101 -0.13 2.10 -1.50
CA LEU A 101 0.61 2.49 -2.72
C LEU A 101 1.85 1.62 -2.97
N HIS A 102 2.51 1.15 -1.92
CA HIS A 102 3.61 0.18 -2.03
C HIS A 102 3.11 -1.27 -2.16
N GLY A 103 1.83 -1.52 -1.98
CA GLY A 103 1.25 -2.86 -1.93
C GLY A 103 1.74 -3.66 -0.72
N LEU A 104 1.88 -3.03 0.44
CA LEU A 104 2.37 -3.64 1.68
C LEU A 104 1.23 -3.94 2.64
N GLY A 105 1.16 -5.19 3.09
CA GLY A 105 0.13 -5.66 4.03
C GLY A 105 -1.27 -5.67 3.43
N ASP A 106 -2.25 -5.72 4.34
CA ASP A 106 -3.69 -5.78 4.06
C ASP A 106 -4.45 -4.70 4.84
N LEU A 107 -3.87 -3.52 4.94
CA LEU A 107 -4.44 -2.39 5.67
C LEU A 107 -5.55 -1.72 4.85
N ASP A 108 -6.72 -1.59 5.46
CA ASP A 108 -7.78 -0.75 4.89
C ASP A 108 -7.36 0.72 4.94
N ALA A 109 -7.35 1.37 3.77
CA ALA A 109 -7.05 2.78 3.62
C ALA A 109 -8.33 3.57 3.26
N ASP A 110 -9.30 3.59 4.20
CA ASP A 110 -10.58 4.32 4.03
C ASP A 110 -10.40 5.84 3.96
N VAL A 111 -9.21 6.33 4.30
CA VAL A 111 -8.84 7.74 4.31
C VAL A 111 -7.47 7.92 3.69
N VAL A 112 -7.27 9.07 3.04
CA VAL A 112 -5.94 9.45 2.53
C VAL A 112 -5.13 10.10 3.64
N GLU A 113 -4.00 9.49 3.97
CA GLU A 113 -3.09 9.95 5.00
C GLU A 113 -1.83 10.58 4.41
N LEU A 114 -1.50 11.77 4.88
CA LEU A 114 -0.32 12.52 4.47
C LEU A 114 0.46 13.00 5.68
N THR A 115 1.77 13.07 5.56
CA THR A 115 2.64 13.72 6.55
C THR A 115 3.16 15.03 5.99
N ALA A 116 3.09 16.11 6.77
CA ALA A 116 3.60 17.43 6.44
C ALA A 116 4.46 17.98 7.59
N ILE A 117 5.53 18.74 7.24
CA ILE A 117 6.45 19.35 8.22
C ILE A 117 5.73 20.41 9.06
N ARG A 118 4.84 21.18 8.43
CA ARG A 118 4.05 22.22 9.08
C ARG A 118 2.60 21.77 9.29
N ARG A 119 1.94 22.32 10.29
CA ARG A 119 0.51 22.06 10.49
C ARG A 119 -0.30 22.67 9.33
N ILE A 120 -0.99 21.82 8.60
CA ILE A 120 -1.91 22.19 7.52
C ILE A 120 -3.33 21.84 8.00
N ARG A 121 -4.24 22.79 7.85
CA ARG A 121 -5.67 22.54 8.05
C ARG A 121 -6.31 22.33 6.69
N LEU A 122 -6.58 21.08 6.37
CA LEU A 122 -7.25 20.71 5.14
C LEU A 122 -8.71 20.38 5.43
N SER A 123 -9.63 21.06 4.74
CA SER A 123 -11.07 20.81 4.86
C SER A 123 -11.53 19.93 3.68
N LEU A 124 -10.97 18.71 3.61
CA LEU A 124 -11.30 17.72 2.60
C LEU A 124 -11.75 16.45 3.34
N PRO A 125 -12.98 15.96 3.11
CA PRO A 125 -13.45 14.71 3.74
C PRO A 125 -12.54 13.53 3.34
N GLY A 126 -12.35 12.60 4.27
CA GLY A 126 -11.55 11.42 4.00
C GLY A 126 -10.02 11.68 3.93
N VAL A 127 -9.53 12.85 4.40
CA VAL A 127 -8.10 13.17 4.40
C VAL A 127 -7.61 13.50 5.80
N ILE A 128 -6.52 12.85 6.21
CA ILE A 128 -5.82 13.11 7.47
C ILE A 128 -4.42 13.65 7.16
N VAL A 129 -4.06 14.76 7.80
CA VAL A 129 -2.72 15.33 7.68
C VAL A 129 -2.00 15.22 9.01
N HIS A 130 -1.04 14.33 9.08
CA HIS A 130 -0.14 14.16 10.21
C HIS A 130 0.95 15.25 10.18
N ARG A 131 1.42 15.64 11.35
CA ARG A 131 2.59 16.51 11.46
C ARG A 131 3.80 15.66 11.78
N GLY A 132 4.84 15.74 10.96
CA GLY A 132 6.08 14.98 11.17
C GLY A 132 7.29 15.68 10.56
N VAL A 133 8.47 15.23 10.97
CA VAL A 133 9.72 15.62 10.33
C VAL A 133 9.94 14.72 9.12
N LEU A 134 10.28 15.31 8.00
CA LEU A 134 10.58 14.62 6.74
C LEU A 134 11.95 15.11 6.24
N SER A 135 12.79 14.19 5.86
CA SER A 135 14.04 14.43 5.14
C SER A 135 13.92 13.96 3.68
N ARG A 136 14.96 14.15 2.88
CA ARG A 136 14.95 13.69 1.47
C ARG A 136 14.90 12.15 1.38
N GLU A 137 15.51 11.47 2.32
CA GLU A 137 15.59 10.01 2.38
C GLU A 137 14.29 9.35 2.84
N ASP A 138 13.36 10.13 3.42
CA ASP A 138 12.10 9.62 3.95
C ASP A 138 11.04 9.36 2.87
N TRP A 139 11.23 9.82 1.63
CA TRP A 139 10.23 9.73 0.60
C TRP A 139 10.80 9.40 -0.78
N GLN A 140 9.94 8.86 -1.63
CA GLN A 140 10.21 8.53 -3.02
C GLN A 140 8.97 8.75 -3.89
N LEU A 141 9.12 8.70 -5.21
CA LEU A 141 7.98 8.78 -6.13
C LEU A 141 7.42 7.39 -6.38
N VAL A 142 6.10 7.25 -6.22
CA VAL A 142 5.33 6.08 -6.64
C VAL A 142 4.18 6.59 -7.51
N ASP A 143 4.09 6.14 -8.74
CA ASP A 143 3.11 6.60 -9.74
C ASP A 143 3.01 8.13 -9.87
N GLY A 144 4.17 8.81 -9.72
CA GLY A 144 4.31 10.26 -9.77
C GLY A 144 3.88 10.98 -8.49
N LEU A 145 3.48 10.28 -7.45
CA LEU A 145 3.12 10.83 -6.14
C LEU A 145 4.29 10.72 -5.16
N PRO A 146 4.56 11.73 -4.31
CA PRO A 146 5.54 11.61 -3.24
C PRO A 146 4.95 10.78 -2.10
N VAL A 147 5.58 9.66 -1.81
CA VAL A 147 5.15 8.64 -0.84
C VAL A 147 6.31 8.35 0.12
N THR A 148 6.04 8.15 1.40
CA THR A 148 7.07 7.72 2.34
C THR A 148 7.70 6.41 1.88
N THR A 149 9.03 6.26 2.08
CA THR A 149 9.72 5.00 1.79
C THR A 149 9.12 3.85 2.60
N PRO A 150 9.26 2.60 2.17
CA PRO A 150 8.75 1.45 2.92
C PRO A 150 9.22 1.40 4.38
N ALA A 151 10.49 1.67 4.65
CA ALA A 151 11.01 1.74 6.00
C ALA A 151 10.37 2.88 6.81
N ARG A 152 10.23 4.08 6.22
CA ARG A 152 9.55 5.20 6.86
C ARG A 152 8.05 4.91 7.06
N THR A 153 7.39 4.25 6.13
CA THR A 153 5.98 3.83 6.26
C THR A 153 5.80 2.88 7.44
N ILE A 154 6.70 1.93 7.65
CA ILE A 154 6.72 1.05 8.82
C ILE A 154 6.86 1.85 10.12
N ALA A 155 7.76 2.84 10.15
CA ALA A 155 7.92 3.73 11.30
C ALA A 155 6.64 4.52 11.61
N ASP A 156 6.02 5.11 10.59
CA ASP A 156 4.79 5.88 10.73
C ASP A 156 3.63 5.02 11.25
N LEU A 157 3.49 3.78 10.75
CA LEU A 157 2.48 2.82 11.22
C LEU A 157 2.74 2.37 12.66
N ALA A 158 4.00 2.11 13.02
CA ALA A 158 4.36 1.77 14.38
C ALA A 158 4.07 2.93 15.36
N ALA A 159 4.44 4.16 14.97
CA ALA A 159 4.16 5.37 15.74
C ALA A 159 2.64 5.62 15.93
N ALA A 160 1.83 5.23 14.96
CA ALA A 160 0.37 5.34 15.02
C ALA A 160 -0.28 4.22 15.87
N GLY A 161 0.48 3.28 16.44
CA GLY A 161 -0.05 2.18 17.23
C GLY A 161 -0.83 1.15 16.40
N THR A 162 -0.43 0.92 15.15
CA THR A 162 -1.05 -0.09 14.28
C THR A 162 -0.97 -1.46 14.95
N ASP A 163 -2.04 -2.24 14.89
CA ASP A 163 -2.06 -3.61 15.43
C ASP A 163 -0.86 -4.43 14.96
N ALA A 164 -0.27 -5.22 15.88
CA ALA A 164 0.96 -5.96 15.61
C ALA A 164 0.82 -6.96 14.45
N GLY A 165 -0.37 -7.56 14.25
CA GLY A 165 -0.63 -8.48 13.14
C GLY A 165 -0.61 -7.77 11.79
N HIS A 166 -1.25 -6.60 11.69
CA HIS A 166 -1.19 -5.77 10.49
C HIS A 166 0.21 -5.23 10.23
N LEU A 167 0.90 -4.75 11.27
CA LEU A 167 2.28 -4.30 11.14
C LEU A 167 3.20 -5.44 10.69
N ALA A 168 2.98 -6.67 11.19
CA ALA A 168 3.72 -7.85 10.76
C ALA A 168 3.52 -8.16 9.27
N SER A 169 2.31 -7.99 8.74
CA SER A 169 2.04 -8.18 7.31
C SER A 169 2.77 -7.16 6.44
N VAL A 170 2.80 -5.89 6.85
CA VAL A 170 3.55 -4.82 6.17
C VAL A 170 5.05 -5.08 6.18
N VAL A 171 5.61 -5.44 7.35
CA VAL A 171 7.03 -5.77 7.51
C VAL A 171 7.42 -6.99 6.66
N ARG A 172 6.60 -8.04 6.68
CA ARG A 172 6.78 -9.23 5.84
C ARG A 172 6.91 -8.83 4.37
N ASP A 173 5.95 -8.08 3.86
CA ASP A 173 5.92 -7.72 2.44
C ASP A 173 7.08 -6.81 2.05
N ALA A 174 7.45 -5.85 2.92
CA ALA A 174 8.60 -4.99 2.70
C ALA A 174 9.91 -5.78 2.61
N LEU A 175 10.12 -6.74 3.52
CA LEU A 175 11.32 -7.56 3.56
C LEU A 175 11.36 -8.61 2.44
N THR A 176 10.27 -9.36 2.23
CA THR A 176 10.23 -10.44 1.23
C THR A 176 10.31 -9.93 -0.20
N ARG A 177 9.81 -8.73 -0.46
CA ARG A 177 9.91 -8.06 -1.77
C ARG A 177 11.20 -7.25 -1.93
N GLY A 178 12.06 -7.21 -0.91
CA GLY A 178 13.31 -6.45 -0.92
C GLY A 178 13.12 -4.93 -1.00
N LEU A 179 11.99 -4.42 -0.51
CA LEU A 179 11.69 -2.99 -0.48
C LEU A 179 12.29 -2.26 0.73
N ALA A 180 12.65 -3.01 1.77
CA ALA A 180 13.42 -2.56 2.91
C ALA A 180 14.42 -3.64 3.33
N THR A 181 15.53 -3.27 3.97
CA THR A 181 16.47 -4.21 4.57
C THR A 181 16.07 -4.53 6.01
N VAL A 182 16.60 -5.64 6.54
CA VAL A 182 16.41 -6.01 7.95
C VAL A 182 16.97 -4.92 8.86
N GLU A 183 18.13 -4.38 8.54
CA GLU A 183 18.79 -3.32 9.30
C GLU A 183 17.96 -2.03 9.33
N GLU A 184 17.40 -1.61 8.18
CA GLU A 184 16.50 -0.45 8.10
C GLU A 184 15.24 -0.67 8.97
N VAL A 185 14.63 -1.85 8.86
CA VAL A 185 13.40 -2.16 9.63
C VAL A 185 13.70 -2.21 11.13
N VAL A 186 14.79 -2.84 11.57
CA VAL A 186 15.22 -2.84 12.97
C VAL A 186 15.43 -1.41 13.48
N ALA A 187 16.11 -0.57 12.70
CA ALA A 187 16.38 0.81 13.08
C ALA A 187 15.11 1.62 13.28
N VAL A 188 14.13 1.50 12.37
CA VAL A 188 12.88 2.26 12.43
C VAL A 188 11.87 1.71 13.46
N LEU A 189 11.94 0.43 13.81
CA LEU A 189 11.10 -0.18 14.85
C LEU A 189 11.64 0.05 16.26
N SER A 190 12.96 0.24 16.43
CA SER A 190 13.60 0.37 17.74
C SER A 190 12.95 1.41 18.66
N PRO A 191 12.62 2.62 18.22
CA PRO A 191 11.99 3.63 19.09
C PRO A 191 10.63 3.19 19.66
N TYR A 192 9.91 2.33 18.96
CA TYR A 192 8.54 1.92 19.29
C TYR A 192 8.48 0.55 20.01
N ALA A 193 9.58 -0.15 20.13
CA ALA A 193 9.65 -1.50 20.70
C ALA A 193 8.94 -1.60 22.06
N PHE A 194 9.15 -0.60 22.94
CA PHE A 194 8.54 -0.59 24.28
C PHE A 194 7.00 -0.49 24.25
N GLU A 195 6.46 0.28 23.33
CA GLU A 195 5.00 0.45 23.18
C GLU A 195 4.32 -0.86 22.72
N TYR A 196 5.07 -1.72 22.05
CA TYR A 196 4.63 -3.06 21.61
C TYR A 196 5.02 -4.19 22.58
N GLY A 197 5.45 -3.84 23.81
CA GLY A 197 5.71 -4.82 24.87
C GLY A 197 7.10 -5.45 24.85
N HIS A 198 8.03 -4.89 24.10
CA HIS A 198 9.43 -5.30 24.06
C HIS A 198 10.30 -4.44 24.99
N ARG A 199 11.59 -4.79 25.12
CA ARG A 199 12.53 -3.91 25.81
C ARG A 199 12.67 -2.60 25.05
N ALA A 200 12.92 -1.51 25.77
CA ALA A 200 13.15 -0.22 25.16
C ALA A 200 14.33 -0.32 24.15
N LEU A 201 14.10 0.19 22.95
CA LEU A 201 15.06 0.19 21.84
C LEU A 201 15.45 -1.22 21.29
N ASP A 202 14.72 -2.26 21.67
CA ASP A 202 14.94 -3.61 21.16
C ASP A 202 14.19 -3.83 19.83
N GLY A 203 14.60 -3.15 18.78
CA GLY A 203 14.03 -3.31 17.43
C GLY A 203 14.27 -4.71 16.86
N GLN A 204 15.37 -5.38 17.24
CA GLN A 204 15.66 -6.73 16.78
C GLN A 204 14.65 -7.73 17.35
N GLY A 205 14.43 -7.73 18.68
CA GLY A 205 13.46 -8.61 19.33
C GLY A 205 12.03 -8.32 18.86
N PHE A 206 11.71 -7.04 18.61
CA PHE A 206 10.41 -6.66 18.05
C PHE A 206 10.22 -7.21 16.64
N LEU A 207 11.21 -7.05 15.76
CA LEU A 207 11.18 -7.60 14.40
C LEU A 207 11.02 -9.13 14.40
N GLU A 208 11.75 -9.85 15.26
CA GLU A 208 11.66 -11.32 15.36
C GLU A 208 10.24 -11.80 15.68
N VAL A 209 9.55 -11.10 16.58
CA VAL A 209 8.15 -11.39 16.91
C VAL A 209 7.23 -11.11 15.72
N LEU A 210 7.37 -9.97 15.04
CA LEU A 210 6.57 -9.65 13.85
C LEU A 210 6.77 -10.69 12.73
N ILE A 211 8.00 -11.09 12.46
CA ILE A 211 8.33 -12.12 11.46
C ILE A 211 7.71 -13.46 11.84
N SER A 212 7.79 -13.83 13.12
CA SER A 212 7.17 -15.07 13.63
C SER A 212 5.65 -15.03 13.46
N GLN A 213 4.99 -13.92 13.77
CA GLN A 213 3.56 -13.73 13.58
C GLN A 213 3.16 -13.78 12.09
N ALA A 214 3.98 -13.21 11.22
CA ALA A 214 3.75 -13.22 9.76
C ALA A 214 4.03 -14.59 9.11
N GLY A 215 4.57 -15.56 9.85
CA GLY A 215 4.86 -16.90 9.35
C GLY A 215 5.98 -16.94 8.28
N VAL A 216 6.91 -15.99 8.30
CA VAL A 216 7.99 -15.92 7.30
C VAL A 216 9.17 -16.79 7.71
N PRO A 217 9.57 -17.78 6.88
CA PRO A 217 10.78 -18.54 7.13
C PRO A 217 12.04 -17.65 7.08
N ALA A 218 12.95 -17.83 8.03
CA ALA A 218 14.23 -17.07 8.06
C ALA A 218 15.04 -17.18 6.76
N THR A 219 14.91 -18.30 6.05
CA THR A 219 15.53 -18.55 4.74
C THR A 219 15.03 -17.60 3.65
N THR A 220 13.74 -17.24 3.67
CA THR A 220 13.15 -16.30 2.69
C THR A 220 13.72 -14.91 2.87
N LEU A 221 13.90 -14.46 4.11
CA LEU A 221 14.50 -13.16 4.43
C LEU A 221 15.96 -13.08 4.01
N ALA A 222 16.75 -14.13 4.26
CA ALA A 222 18.14 -14.19 3.84
C ALA A 222 18.30 -14.11 2.31
N VAL A 223 17.40 -14.75 1.56
CA VAL A 223 17.41 -14.69 0.07
C VAL A 223 17.03 -13.31 -0.43
N ALA A 224 16.01 -12.68 0.16
CA ALA A 224 15.59 -11.33 -0.22
C ALA A 224 16.68 -10.27 0.05
N ASP A 225 17.34 -10.36 1.19
CA ASP A 225 18.45 -9.46 1.57
C ASP A 225 19.67 -9.62 0.64
N LEU A 226 20.01 -10.86 0.28
CA LEU A 226 21.06 -11.14 -0.69
C LEU A 226 20.72 -10.60 -2.08
N ALA A 227 19.48 -10.75 -2.54
CA ALA A 227 19.04 -10.25 -3.84
C ALA A 227 19.16 -8.72 -3.90
N ARG A 228 18.77 -8.01 -2.85
CA ARG A 228 18.85 -6.55 -2.76
C ARG A 228 20.31 -6.05 -2.72
N LYS A 229 21.17 -6.66 -1.91
CA LYS A 229 22.60 -6.31 -1.84
C LYS A 229 23.30 -6.45 -3.19
N ASN A 230 22.90 -7.45 -3.99
CA ASN A 230 23.44 -7.65 -5.34
C ASN A 230 22.95 -6.60 -6.35
N THR A 231 21.70 -6.10 -6.21
CA THR A 231 21.14 -5.05 -7.08
C THR A 231 21.84 -3.71 -6.85
N THR A 232 22.09 -3.37 -5.59
CA THR A 232 22.77 -2.11 -5.21
C THR A 232 24.24 -2.07 -5.67
N THR A 233 24.91 -3.22 -5.74
CA THR A 233 26.29 -3.32 -6.20
C THR A 233 26.41 -3.16 -7.72
N THR A 234 25.35 -3.50 -8.47
CA THR A 234 25.33 -3.41 -9.96
C THR A 234 25.06 -1.97 -10.42
N ASP A 235 24.28 -1.18 -9.66
CA ASP A 235 23.99 0.22 -10.01
C ASP A 235 25.19 1.17 -9.83
N THR A 236 26.15 0.79 -9.01
CA THR A 236 27.39 1.59 -8.81
C THR A 236 28.44 1.32 -9.90
N ALA A 237 28.27 0.28 -10.71
CA ALA A 237 29.25 -0.15 -11.73
C ALA A 237 28.84 0.08 -13.20
N ALA A 238 27.64 0.62 -13.46
CA ALA A 238 27.11 0.75 -14.81
C ALA A 238 26.71 2.18 -15.19
N THR A 239 27.72 3.00 -15.48
CA THR A 239 27.55 4.09 -16.43
C THR A 239 27.73 3.47 -17.84
N GLY A 240 26.63 3.09 -18.48
CA GLY A 240 26.61 2.72 -19.89
C GLY A 240 26.11 1.30 -20.20
N ALA A 241 24.83 1.22 -20.54
CA ALA A 241 24.07 0.16 -21.19
C ALA A 241 23.00 -0.48 -20.27
N ALA A 242 21.73 -0.36 -20.71
CA ALA A 242 20.59 -0.99 -20.07
C ALA A 242 20.72 -2.52 -20.11
N PRO A 243 20.57 -3.24 -18.99
CA PRO A 243 20.38 -4.68 -19.00
C PRO A 243 18.89 -5.02 -18.93
N ASP A 244 18.53 -5.93 -19.82
CA ASP A 244 17.26 -6.63 -19.96
C ASP A 244 16.78 -7.20 -18.60
N ALA A 245 15.56 -6.87 -18.19
CA ALA A 245 14.95 -7.28 -16.91
C ALA A 245 14.50 -8.74 -16.97
N GLY A 246 15.43 -9.69 -16.86
CA GLY A 246 15.05 -11.10 -16.91
C GLY A 246 16.14 -12.12 -16.56
N GLN A 247 17.36 -11.70 -16.36
CA GLN A 247 18.45 -12.63 -16.05
C GLN A 247 19.12 -12.29 -14.71
N LEU A 248 18.52 -12.78 -13.61
CA LEU A 248 19.30 -13.07 -12.42
C LEU A 248 20.40 -14.04 -12.85
N SER A 249 21.62 -13.53 -12.99
CA SER A 249 22.74 -14.34 -13.46
C SER A 249 22.90 -15.55 -12.53
N VAL A 250 22.70 -16.75 -13.07
CA VAL A 250 22.96 -18.02 -12.40
C VAL A 250 24.39 -18.02 -11.80
N ALA A 251 25.31 -17.25 -12.40
CA ALA A 251 26.66 -17.05 -11.91
C ALA A 251 26.71 -16.29 -10.57
N ALA A 252 25.85 -15.28 -10.34
CA ALA A 252 25.79 -14.55 -9.07
C ALA A 252 25.18 -15.43 -7.96
N LEU A 253 24.16 -16.21 -8.29
CA LEU A 253 23.58 -17.19 -7.38
C LEU A 253 24.60 -18.30 -7.00
N MET A 254 25.33 -18.81 -7.98
CA MET A 254 26.39 -19.80 -7.77
C MET A 254 27.55 -19.25 -6.93
N LYS A 255 27.93 -17.99 -7.12
CA LYS A 255 28.96 -17.34 -6.32
C LYS A 255 28.54 -17.17 -4.85
N ALA A 256 27.30 -16.71 -4.59
CA ALA A 256 26.76 -16.57 -3.23
C ALA A 256 26.68 -17.92 -2.49
N VAL A 257 26.30 -19.00 -3.20
CA VAL A 257 26.27 -20.38 -2.67
C VAL A 257 27.67 -20.93 -2.38
N THR A 258 28.67 -20.48 -3.12
CA THR A 258 30.06 -20.95 -2.96
C THR A 258 30.78 -20.23 -1.82
N GLU A 259 30.43 -18.96 -1.57
CA GLU A 259 31.10 -18.11 -0.58
C GLU A 259 30.49 -18.18 0.84
N SER A 260 29.24 -18.71 0.98
CA SER A 260 28.61 -18.87 2.29
C SER A 260 28.11 -20.32 2.51
N PRO A 261 28.75 -21.08 3.42
CA PRO A 261 28.30 -22.45 3.77
C PRO A 261 26.86 -22.51 4.29
N GLN A 262 26.44 -21.46 4.99
CA GLN A 262 25.08 -21.35 5.56
C GLN A 262 24.03 -21.12 4.47
N ALA A 263 24.33 -20.30 3.46
CA ALA A 263 23.46 -20.09 2.31
C ALA A 263 23.33 -21.35 1.44
N ARG A 264 24.40 -22.12 1.31
CA ARG A 264 24.39 -23.40 0.61
C ARG A 264 23.51 -24.42 1.30
N ASP A 265 23.60 -24.56 2.62
CA ASP A 265 22.80 -25.52 3.40
C ASP A 265 21.33 -25.12 3.44
N ALA A 266 21.02 -23.82 3.42
CA ALA A 266 19.66 -23.31 3.32
C ALA A 266 19.03 -23.58 1.95
N LEU A 267 19.78 -23.36 0.86
CA LEU A 267 19.35 -23.65 -0.51
C LEU A 267 19.11 -25.15 -0.73
N LEU A 268 20.00 -25.99 -0.23
CA LEU A 268 19.84 -27.45 -0.32
C LEU A 268 18.61 -27.97 0.45
N ARG A 269 18.32 -27.39 1.62
CA ARG A 269 17.10 -27.73 2.37
C ARG A 269 15.83 -27.27 1.66
N SER A 270 15.85 -26.08 1.07
CA SER A 270 14.73 -25.56 0.29
C SER A 270 14.45 -26.37 -0.97
N LEU A 271 15.49 -26.77 -1.70
CA LEU A 271 15.39 -27.65 -2.86
C LEU A 271 14.88 -29.05 -2.48
N ALA A 272 15.36 -29.62 -1.39
CA ALA A 272 14.90 -30.92 -0.89
C ALA A 272 13.41 -30.87 -0.47
N ALA A 273 12.95 -29.78 0.15
CA ALA A 273 11.55 -29.59 0.47
C ALA A 273 10.66 -29.43 -0.76
N ALA A 274 11.12 -28.70 -1.78
CA ALA A 274 10.40 -28.50 -3.04
C ALA A 274 10.30 -29.80 -3.85
N LEU A 275 11.36 -30.60 -3.90
CA LEU A 275 11.38 -31.90 -4.56
C LEU A 275 10.55 -32.96 -3.82
N GLY A 276 10.53 -32.90 -2.48
CA GLY A 276 9.70 -33.78 -1.63
C GLY A 276 8.19 -33.51 -1.81
N GLN A 277 7.80 -32.28 -2.07
CA GLN A 277 6.40 -31.93 -2.37
C GLN A 277 5.98 -32.32 -3.78
N SER A 278 6.89 -32.28 -4.76
CA SER A 278 6.61 -32.67 -6.14
C SER A 278 6.38 -34.19 -6.29
N THR A 279 7.00 -35.01 -5.46
CA THR A 279 6.81 -36.46 -5.47
C THR A 279 5.53 -36.90 -4.76
N ALA A 280 5.00 -36.08 -3.83
CA ALA A 280 3.73 -36.37 -3.15
C ALA A 280 2.49 -36.10 -4.02
N THR A 281 2.60 -35.20 -5.00
CA THR A 281 1.51 -34.89 -5.95
C THR A 281 1.49 -35.82 -7.18
N ALA A 282 2.57 -36.54 -7.45
CA ALA A 282 2.65 -37.48 -8.58
C ALA A 282 2.21 -38.92 -8.26
N SER A 283 2.01 -39.28 -6.98
CA SER A 283 1.59 -40.62 -6.56
C SER A 283 0.09 -40.76 -6.26
N GLY A 284 -0.73 -39.76 -6.60
CA GLY A 284 -2.16 -39.72 -6.33
C GLY A 284 -3.10 -40.01 -7.52
N SER A 285 -2.59 -40.41 -8.69
CA SER A 285 -3.42 -40.70 -9.85
C SER A 285 -2.99 -41.97 -10.60
N GLU A 286 -3.31 -43.11 -10.01
CA GLU A 286 -3.51 -44.39 -10.77
C GLU A 286 -4.04 -45.43 -9.82
N THR A 287 -5.32 -45.79 -9.94
CA THR A 287 -5.87 -47.11 -10.20
C THR A 287 -7.39 -47.05 -10.25
N THR A 288 -7.83 -47.02 -11.34
CA THR A 288 -8.82 -47.65 -12.22
C THR A 288 -9.53 -48.87 -11.68
N ASP A 289 -10.84 -48.85 -11.97
CA ASP A 289 -11.68 -49.94 -12.46
C ASP A 289 -11.64 -51.31 -11.78
N ALA A 290 -12.79 -51.63 -11.22
CA ALA A 290 -13.54 -52.86 -11.58
C ALA A 290 -14.83 -52.96 -10.77
N ASP A 291 -15.94 -52.80 -11.45
CA ASP A 291 -17.27 -53.37 -11.16
C ASP A 291 -17.25 -54.87 -11.53
N PRO A 292 -18.08 -55.84 -11.10
CA PRO A 292 -19.51 -55.68 -10.81
C PRO A 292 -20.12 -56.58 -9.71
N GLY A 293 -21.39 -56.29 -9.34
CA GLY A 293 -22.30 -57.38 -9.09
C GLY A 293 -23.15 -57.34 -7.82
N ALA A 294 -24.41 -57.05 -8.05
CA ALA A 294 -25.62 -57.72 -7.61
C ALA A 294 -26.16 -57.57 -6.18
N ALA A 295 -27.43 -57.22 -6.21
CA ALA A 295 -28.56 -57.62 -5.37
C ALA A 295 -28.91 -56.78 -4.12
N GLY A 296 -30.08 -56.12 -4.24
CA GLY A 296 -30.91 -55.66 -3.14
C GLY A 296 -31.71 -56.87 -2.52
N PRO A 297 -32.82 -56.71 -1.81
CA PRO A 297 -33.56 -55.49 -1.46
C PRO A 297 -34.09 -55.47 0.00
N ALA A 298 -34.84 -54.38 0.31
CA ALA A 298 -36.06 -54.35 1.10
C ALA A 298 -36.05 -54.00 2.58
N HIS A 299 -36.96 -53.14 2.86
CA HIS A 299 -37.94 -52.93 3.91
C HIS A 299 -37.67 -51.83 4.93
N GLN A 300 -38.48 -50.75 4.82
CA GLN A 300 -39.66 -50.44 5.71
C GLN A 300 -39.23 -50.03 7.11
N GLY A 301 -39.61 -48.93 7.62
CA GLY A 301 -40.84 -48.28 7.83
C GLY A 301 -40.72 -47.16 8.83
N ALA A 302 -41.46 -46.15 8.58
CA ALA A 302 -42.48 -45.56 9.40
C ALA A 302 -42.13 -44.65 10.58
N ASP A 303 -42.55 -43.45 10.44
CA ASP A 303 -43.50 -42.69 11.29
C ASP A 303 -42.99 -42.01 12.56
N GLY A 304 -43.49 -40.78 12.68
CA GLY A 304 -43.86 -40.13 13.92
C GLY A 304 -43.47 -38.66 14.04
N THR A 305 -44.19 -37.76 13.35
CA THR A 305 -45.07 -36.70 13.89
C THR A 305 -44.67 -35.98 15.18
N SER A 306 -44.63 -34.72 15.10
CA SER A 306 -45.45 -33.60 15.65
C SER A 306 -44.67 -32.59 16.45
N LYS A 307 -44.77 -31.36 16.00
CA LYS A 307 -45.62 -30.25 16.40
C LYS A 307 -45.11 -29.33 17.51
N THR A 308 -45.18 -28.04 17.16
CA THR A 308 -45.54 -26.85 17.98
C THR A 308 -44.49 -26.35 18.94
N GLY A 309 -44.22 -25.06 19.05
CA GLY A 309 -44.91 -23.83 18.81
C GLY A 309 -44.10 -22.68 19.36
N SER A 310 -44.29 -21.56 18.68
CA SER A 310 -44.42 -20.19 19.17
C SER A 310 -43.70 -19.76 20.45
N ASP A 311 -42.87 -18.67 20.40
CA ASP A 311 -43.41 -17.35 20.80
C ASP A 311 -42.29 -16.28 20.73
N GLN A 312 -42.58 -15.20 20.04
CA GLN A 312 -41.98 -13.87 20.24
C GLN A 312 -42.74 -13.16 21.37
N PRO A 313 -42.16 -12.19 22.11
CA PRO A 313 -42.30 -10.82 21.63
C PRO A 313 -41.15 -9.85 21.97
N ALA A 314 -40.92 -8.87 21.12
CA ALA A 314 -40.47 -7.52 21.44
C ALA A 314 -41.72 -6.69 21.87
N PRO A 315 -41.70 -5.38 22.22
CA PRO A 315 -40.60 -4.43 22.53
C PRO A 315 -40.88 -3.56 23.78
N SER A 316 -39.97 -2.67 24.20
CA SER A 316 -40.43 -1.39 24.74
C SER A 316 -39.35 -0.28 24.76
N ARG A 317 -39.75 0.84 24.16
CA ARG A 317 -39.22 2.21 24.29
C ARG A 317 -39.45 2.76 25.70
N ARG A 318 -38.56 3.65 26.13
CA ARG A 318 -38.80 4.92 26.85
C ARG A 318 -37.45 5.67 26.90
N SER A 319 -37.24 6.77 26.27
CA SER A 319 -37.61 8.18 26.48
C SER A 319 -37.47 8.73 27.91
N ALA A 320 -36.62 9.73 28.06
CA ALA A 320 -36.76 11.03 28.73
C ALA A 320 -35.40 11.40 29.32
N LYS A 321 -34.82 12.51 29.09
CA LYS A 321 -35.14 13.95 29.07
C LYS A 321 -34.35 14.68 30.16
N THR A 322 -33.60 15.71 29.74
CA THR A 322 -33.29 16.98 30.46
C THR A 322 -32.43 16.86 31.74
N ALA A 323 -31.51 17.72 32.10
CA ALA A 323 -31.23 19.13 31.83
C ALA A 323 -29.95 19.53 32.58
N ASP A 324 -29.34 20.62 32.14
CA ASP A 324 -28.69 21.72 32.87
C ASP A 324 -27.47 21.49 33.80
N ARG A 325 -26.34 21.92 33.34
CA ARG A 325 -25.62 23.14 33.78
C ARG A 325 -24.37 23.35 32.92
#